data_a5ae324898ca8a8d380d2f15133ef426
#
_entry.id   a5ae324898ca8a8d380d2f15133ef426
#
_cell.length_a   1.000
_cell.length_b   1.000
_cell.length_c   1.000
_cell.angle_alpha   90.00
_cell.angle_beta   90.00
_cell.angle_gamma   90.00
#
_symmetry.space_group_name_H-M   'P 1'
#
loop_
_entity.id
_entity.type
_entity.pdbx_description
1 polymer ?
#
loop_
_entity_poly.entity_id
_entity_poly.type
_entity_poly.pdbx_seq_one_letter_code
_entity_poly.pdbx_strand_id
1 'polypeptide(L)' 'MTKTNELITLTRIDETTVYVNINHIAAFYHNKAWEYTIVILSDGTQLDIKDSVESIAEYF' A
#
# COMPACT_ATOMS: atom_id res chain seq x y z
N MET A 1 -3.74 -25.45 8.04
CA MET A 1 -3.95 -24.26 8.78
C MET A 1 -3.94 -23.05 7.87
N THR A 2 -4.70 -22.11 8.20
CA THR A 2 -4.88 -20.97 7.36
C THR A 2 -3.78 -19.95 7.56
N LYS A 3 -3.28 -19.48 6.46
CA LYS A 3 -2.32 -18.42 6.52
C LYS A 3 -2.99 -17.12 6.86
N THR A 4 -2.48 -16.45 7.83
CA THR A 4 -3.12 -15.23 8.29
C THR A 4 -2.38 -13.97 7.88
N ASN A 5 -1.13 -14.10 7.48
CA ASN A 5 -0.35 -12.95 7.11
C ASN A 5 -0.02 -12.98 5.66
N GLU A 6 -0.36 -11.92 5.00
CA GLU A 6 -0.03 -11.76 3.60
C GLU A 6 0.73 -10.48 3.44
N LEU A 7 2.03 -10.60 3.26
CA LEU A 7 2.86 -9.44 3.06
C LEU A 7 2.96 -9.13 1.58
N ILE A 8 2.75 -7.88 1.26
CA ILE A 8 2.95 -7.40 -0.10
C ILE A 8 4.09 -6.41 -0.08
N THR A 9 4.71 -6.26 -1.23
CA THR A 9 5.85 -5.37 -1.38
C THR A 9 5.40 -4.13 -2.13
N LEU A 10 5.65 -2.98 -1.53
CA LEU A 10 5.34 -1.70 -2.16
C LEU A 10 6.60 -0.86 -2.22
N THR A 11 6.65 0.03 -3.19
CA THR A 11 7.79 0.92 -3.35
C THR A 11 7.36 2.33 -3.00
N ARG A 12 8.06 2.94 -2.08
CA ARG A 12 7.78 4.32 -1.71
C ARG A 12 8.28 5.26 -2.79
N ILE A 13 7.80 6.49 -2.74
CA ILE A 13 8.18 7.47 -3.75
C ILE A 13 9.68 7.80 -3.68
N ASP A 14 10.32 7.51 -2.55
CA ASP A 14 11.76 7.73 -2.41
C ASP A 14 12.56 6.50 -2.83
N GLU A 15 11.92 5.53 -3.47
CA GLU A 15 12.54 4.32 -4.01
C GLU A 15 12.85 3.27 -2.96
N THR A 16 12.44 3.44 -1.73
CA THR A 16 12.65 2.41 -0.73
C THR A 16 11.50 1.41 -0.76
N THR A 17 11.82 0.18 -0.44
CA THR A 17 10.84 -0.91 -0.43
C THR A 17 10.25 -1.04 0.96
N VAL A 18 8.94 -1.24 1.02
CA VAL A 18 8.26 -1.47 2.28
C VAL A 18 7.41 -2.72 2.14
N TYR A 19 7.40 -3.53 3.20
CA TYR A 19 6.59 -4.74 3.25
C TYR A 19 5.40 -4.46 4.16
N VAL A 20 4.21 -4.67 3.63
CA VAL A 20 2.98 -4.32 4.34
C VAL A 20 2.08 -5.53 4.41
N ASN A 21 1.51 -5.76 5.60
CA ASN A 21 0.51 -6.81 5.75
C ASN A 21 -0.79 -6.30 5.13
N ILE A 22 -1.28 -7.04 4.15
CA ILE A 22 -2.45 -6.62 3.40
C ILE A 22 -3.66 -6.39 4.30
N ASN A 23 -3.72 -7.10 5.43
CA ASN A 23 -4.83 -6.97 6.36
C ASN A 23 -4.80 -5.67 7.14
N HIS A 24 -3.69 -4.95 7.10
CA HIS A 24 -3.56 -3.69 7.82
C HIS A 24 -3.81 -2.49 6.93
N ILE A 25 -4.15 -2.70 5.67
CA ILE A 25 -4.45 -1.60 4.77
C ILE A 25 -5.92 -1.23 4.94
N ALA A 26 -6.15 -0.01 5.38
CA ALA A 26 -7.50 0.47 5.60
C ALA A 26 -8.07 1.11 4.33
N ALA A 27 -7.22 1.78 3.57
CA ALA A 27 -7.67 2.46 2.35
C ALA A 27 -6.47 2.79 1.48
N PHE A 28 -6.71 2.94 0.20
CA PHE A 28 -5.67 3.43 -0.69
C PHE A 28 -6.35 4.14 -1.85
N TYR A 29 -5.69 5.18 -2.35
CA TYR A 29 -6.27 5.98 -3.42
C TYR A 29 -5.19 6.75 -4.15
N HIS A 30 -5.51 7.20 -5.36
CA HIS A 30 -4.57 7.98 -6.16
C HIS A 30 -4.64 9.44 -5.77
N ASN A 31 -3.48 10.03 -5.50
CA ASN A 31 -3.39 11.46 -5.20
C ASN A 31 -3.06 12.21 -6.47
N LYS A 32 -4.02 12.95 -6.98
CA LYS A 32 -3.85 13.63 -8.26
C LYS A 32 -2.87 14.79 -8.19
N ALA A 33 -2.78 15.43 -7.05
CA ALA A 33 -1.90 16.60 -6.92
C ALA A 33 -0.44 16.20 -7.04
N TRP A 34 -0.10 15.04 -6.50
CA TRP A 34 1.30 14.61 -6.46
C TRP A 34 1.57 13.41 -7.35
N GLU A 35 0.52 12.85 -7.95
CA GLU A 35 0.67 11.75 -8.90
C GLU A 35 1.26 10.49 -8.31
N TYR A 36 0.91 10.17 -7.08
CA TYR A 36 1.29 8.90 -6.49
C TYR A 36 0.14 8.34 -5.68
N THR A 37 0.30 7.11 -5.23
CA THR A 37 -0.75 6.42 -4.48
C THR A 37 -0.54 6.63 -3.00
N ILE A 38 -1.63 6.91 -2.30
CA ILE A 38 -1.61 7.04 -0.85
C ILE A 38 -2.20 5.76 -0.26
N VAL A 39 -1.47 5.15 0.65
CA VAL A 39 -1.93 3.96 1.35
C VAL A 39 -2.06 4.30 2.82
N ILE A 40 -3.26 4.09 3.37
CA ILE A 40 -3.53 4.36 4.77
C ILE A 40 -3.62 3.04 5.51
N LEU A 41 -2.83 2.89 6.55
CA LEU A 41 -2.86 1.68 7.35
C LEU A 41 -3.87 1.81 8.46
N SER A 42 -4.22 0.68 9.07
CA SER A 42 -5.28 0.67 10.06
C SER A 42 -4.95 1.49 11.31
N ASP A 43 -3.67 1.75 11.56
CA ASP A 43 -3.28 2.57 12.71
C ASP A 43 -3.18 4.05 12.33
N GLY A 44 -3.56 4.40 11.11
CA GLY A 44 -3.52 5.78 10.67
C GLY A 44 -2.25 6.17 9.93
N THR A 45 -1.27 5.29 9.86
CA THR A 45 -0.03 5.57 9.16
C THR A 45 -0.30 5.75 7.68
N GLN A 46 0.30 6.77 7.09
CA GLN A 46 0.16 7.05 5.67
C GLN A 46 1.45 6.75 4.94
N LEU A 47 1.34 6.04 3.83
CA LEU A 47 2.48 5.71 3.00
C LEU A 47 2.30 6.34 1.64
N ASP A 48 3.36 6.95 1.12
CA ASP A 48 3.37 7.55 -0.22
C ASP A 48 4.05 6.54 -1.14
N ILE A 49 3.29 5.96 -2.05
CA ILE A 49 3.70 4.76 -2.78
C ILE A 49 3.71 5.03 -4.27
N LYS A 50 4.72 4.51 -4.96
CA LYS A 50 4.84 4.62 -6.40
C LYS A 50 3.93 3.66 -7.15
N ASP A 51 3.64 2.50 -6.56
CA ASP A 51 2.82 1.49 -7.22
C ASP A 51 1.44 2.09 -7.50
N SER A 52 0.86 1.69 -8.63
CA SER A 52 -0.44 2.21 -9.00
C SER A 52 -1.55 1.63 -8.14
N VAL A 53 -2.66 2.32 -8.09
CA VAL A 53 -3.83 1.81 -7.38
C VAL A 53 -4.24 0.46 -7.96
N GLU A 54 -4.16 0.33 -9.27
CA GLU A 54 -4.52 -0.93 -9.93
C GLU A 54 -3.62 -2.08 -9.48
N SER A 55 -2.33 -1.82 -9.37
CA SER A 55 -1.39 -2.84 -8.90
C SER A 55 -1.72 -3.28 -7.50
N ILE A 56 -2.02 -2.33 -6.64
CA ILE A 56 -2.32 -2.66 -5.25
C ILE A 56 -3.63 -3.42 -5.15
N ALA A 57 -4.61 -3.01 -5.94
CA ALA A 57 -5.93 -3.65 -5.91
C ALA A 57 -5.84 -5.12 -6.29
N GLU A 58 -4.86 -5.49 -7.09
CA GLU A 58 -4.71 -6.88 -7.51
C GLU A 58 -4.39 -7.81 -6.35
N TYR A 59 -3.88 -7.28 -5.26
CA TYR A 59 -3.60 -8.11 -4.08
C TYR A 59 -4.87 -8.43 -3.31
N PHE A 60 -5.94 -7.73 -3.57
CA PHE A 60 -7.22 -7.98 -2.92
C PHE A 60 -8.15 -8.75 -3.82
#